data_36446466e7612c00bdffa2a3f8397405
#
_entry.id   36446466e7612c00bdffa2a3f8397405
#
_cell.length_a   1.000
_cell.length_b   1.000
_cell.length_c   1.000
_cell.angle_alpha   90.00
_cell.angle_beta   90.00
_cell.angle_gamma   90.00
#
_symmetry.space_group_name_H-M   'P 1'
#
loop_
_entity.id
_entity.type
_entity.pdbx_description
1 polymer ?
#
loop_
_entity_poly.entity_id
_entity_poly.type
_entity_poly.pdbx_seq_one_letter_code
_entity_poly.pdbx_strand_id
1 'polypeptide(L)'
;NLHSFFIDDLENAKEISTANLNVYLYGNTKNRINLDSNNTSPNFAPNVFEDILQPKNYPLGRFPGNTKFALSLMQQVAVNLSAGYDDTTKRSVNGPPGTGKTTLLKDIFAELIVKQAYDIAKLRDRSIKGTKETIYFDNASNGVLPEIITENNIVVACSNNGAVQNIV
;
A
#
# COMPACT_ATOMS: atom_id res chain seq x y z
N ASN A 1 15.54 27.61 -4.83
CA ASN A 1 14.35 27.52 -5.65
C ASN A 1 13.76 26.11 -5.56
N LEU A 2 12.92 25.89 -4.56
CA LEU A 2 12.20 24.61 -4.35
C LEU A 2 11.15 24.35 -5.46
N HIS A 3 10.78 25.36 -6.23
CA HIS A 3 9.76 25.25 -7.26
C HIS A 3 10.22 24.59 -8.57
N SER A 4 11.52 24.60 -8.86
CA SER A 4 12.03 24.00 -10.09
C SER A 4 12.12 22.49 -10.05
N PHE A 5 12.22 21.89 -8.87
CA PHE A 5 12.43 20.44 -8.72
C PHE A 5 11.25 19.60 -9.22
N PHE A 6 10.03 20.09 -9.08
CA PHE A 6 8.82 19.35 -9.52
C PHE A 6 8.33 19.72 -10.92
N ILE A 7 8.87 20.78 -11.54
CA ILE A 7 8.39 21.23 -12.84
C ILE A 7 8.69 20.20 -13.91
N ASP A 8 9.91 19.69 -13.95
CA ASP A 8 10.33 18.68 -14.92
C ASP A 8 9.55 17.37 -14.76
N ASP A 9 9.30 16.96 -13.51
CA ASP A 9 8.48 15.78 -13.21
C ASP A 9 7.03 15.97 -13.65
N LEU A 10 6.47 17.16 -13.45
CA LEU A 10 5.11 17.51 -13.89
C LEU A 10 5.00 17.60 -15.42
N GLU A 11 6.00 18.14 -16.09
CA GLU A 11 6.05 18.17 -17.55
C GLU A 11 6.14 16.74 -18.12
N ASN A 12 7.00 15.90 -17.56
CA ASN A 12 7.10 14.49 -17.93
C ASN A 12 5.77 13.74 -17.66
N ALA A 13 5.09 14.03 -16.55
CA ALA A 13 3.81 13.42 -16.23
C ALA A 13 2.70 13.73 -17.24
N LYS A 14 2.79 14.84 -17.98
CA LYS A 14 1.81 15.16 -19.04
C LYS A 14 1.92 14.22 -20.23
N GLU A 15 3.10 13.67 -20.47
CA GLU A 15 3.36 12.77 -21.59
C GLU A 15 3.13 11.29 -21.23
N ILE A 16 3.03 10.99 -19.94
CA ILE A 16 2.81 9.64 -19.44
C ILE A 16 1.31 9.39 -19.29
N SER A 17 0.76 8.48 -20.06
CA SER A 17 -0.62 8.01 -19.89
C SER A 17 -0.67 6.62 -19.33
N THR A 18 -0.83 6.51 -18.01
CA THR A 18 -1.09 5.24 -17.33
C THR A 18 -2.45 5.26 -16.65
N ALA A 19 -3.10 4.11 -16.53
CA ALA A 19 -4.38 3.99 -15.82
C ALA A 19 -4.29 4.56 -14.40
N ASN A 20 -3.16 4.33 -13.74
CA ASN A 20 -2.90 4.83 -12.40
C ASN A 20 -2.78 6.34 -12.31
N LEU A 21 -2.11 6.98 -13.27
CA LEU A 21 -1.99 8.42 -13.31
C LEU A 21 -3.34 9.07 -13.61
N ASN A 22 -4.11 8.50 -14.52
CA ASN A 22 -5.45 8.97 -14.84
C ASN A 22 -6.39 8.92 -13.63
N VAL A 23 -6.35 7.84 -12.85
CA VAL A 23 -7.11 7.75 -11.59
C VAL A 23 -6.66 8.80 -10.58
N TYR A 24 -5.37 9.12 -10.50
CA TYR A 24 -4.85 10.14 -9.61
C TYR A 24 -5.29 11.55 -10.02
N LEU A 25 -5.20 11.89 -11.30
CA LEU A 25 -5.50 13.23 -11.80
C LEU A 25 -7.00 13.52 -11.92
N TYR A 26 -7.76 12.54 -12.39
CA TYR A 26 -9.19 12.72 -12.70
C TYR A 26 -10.11 12.06 -11.67
N GLY A 27 -9.55 11.32 -10.73
CA GLY A 27 -10.30 10.55 -9.76
C GLY A 27 -10.98 9.33 -10.36
N ASN A 28 -11.47 8.47 -9.47
CA ASN A 28 -12.38 7.39 -9.85
C ASN A 28 -13.70 7.64 -9.12
N THR A 29 -14.72 8.02 -9.87
CA THR A 29 -16.07 8.24 -9.32
C THR A 29 -16.90 6.96 -9.25
N LYS A 30 -16.44 5.89 -9.89
CA LYS A 30 -17.11 4.60 -9.90
C LYS A 30 -16.71 3.83 -8.63
N ASN A 31 -17.67 3.27 -7.94
CA ASN A 31 -17.47 2.40 -6.77
C ASN A 31 -16.87 3.08 -5.53
N ARG A 32 -17.16 4.36 -5.30
CA ARG A 32 -16.81 4.99 -4.02
C ARG A 32 -17.61 4.37 -2.88
N ILE A 33 -16.91 3.74 -1.97
CA ILE A 33 -17.49 3.25 -0.72
C ILE A 33 -17.68 4.46 0.21
N ASN A 34 -18.87 4.65 0.73
CA ASN A 34 -19.12 5.67 1.75
C ASN A 34 -18.73 5.12 3.13
N LEU A 35 -17.74 5.74 3.74
CA LEU A 35 -17.20 5.41 5.05
C LEU A 35 -17.55 6.46 6.10
N ASP A 36 -18.69 7.14 5.96
CA ASP A 36 -19.15 8.06 7.00
C ASP A 36 -19.45 7.27 8.28
N SER A 37 -18.67 7.53 9.32
CA SER A 37 -18.79 6.85 10.61
C SER A 37 -19.73 7.56 11.58
N ASN A 38 -20.30 8.69 11.19
CA ASN A 38 -21.28 9.39 12.01
C ASN A 38 -22.64 8.71 11.92
N ASN A 39 -23.07 8.07 12.99
CA ASN A 39 -24.34 7.34 13.07
C ASN A 39 -25.59 8.22 12.92
N THR A 40 -25.45 9.53 13.02
CA THR A 40 -26.54 10.49 12.77
C THR A 40 -26.57 11.00 11.33
N SER A 41 -25.56 10.68 10.55
CA SER A 41 -25.49 11.06 9.14
C SER A 41 -26.46 10.24 8.29
N PRO A 42 -27.18 10.85 7.34
CA PRO A 42 -28.02 10.12 6.39
C PRO A 42 -27.23 9.17 5.48
N ASN A 43 -25.90 9.36 5.42
CA ASN A 43 -24.99 8.55 4.62
C ASN A 43 -24.35 7.41 5.42
N PHE A 44 -24.67 7.27 6.70
CA PHE A 44 -24.12 6.19 7.53
C PHE A 44 -24.65 4.84 7.05
N ALA A 45 -23.75 3.96 6.69
CA ALA A 45 -24.06 2.62 6.20
C ALA A 45 -23.31 1.55 7.01
N PRO A 46 -23.87 1.10 8.15
CA PRO A 46 -23.19 0.15 9.04
C PRO A 46 -22.86 -1.18 8.36
N ASN A 47 -23.71 -1.64 7.46
CA ASN A 47 -23.48 -2.86 6.68
C ASN A 47 -22.20 -2.81 5.83
N VAL A 48 -21.77 -1.63 5.39
CA VAL A 48 -20.51 -1.45 4.66
C VAL A 48 -19.32 -1.73 5.58
N PHE A 49 -19.36 -1.24 6.81
CA PHE A 49 -18.32 -1.51 7.81
C PHE A 49 -18.30 -3.00 8.19
N GLU A 50 -19.48 -3.60 8.40
CA GLU A 50 -19.60 -5.02 8.70
C GLU A 50 -19.00 -5.88 7.59
N ASP A 51 -19.24 -5.54 6.33
CA ASP A 51 -18.67 -6.28 5.20
C ASP A 51 -17.15 -6.14 5.13
N ILE A 52 -16.63 -4.91 5.24
CA ILE A 52 -15.17 -4.68 5.22
C ILE A 52 -14.47 -5.39 6.38
N LEU A 53 -15.11 -5.46 7.55
CA LEU A 53 -14.55 -6.05 8.76
C LEU A 53 -14.86 -7.55 8.91
N GLN A 54 -15.39 -8.20 7.90
CA GLN A 54 -15.50 -9.66 7.93
C GLN A 54 -14.13 -10.32 8.06
N PRO A 55 -14.03 -11.43 8.80
CA PRO A 55 -12.74 -12.12 9.03
C PRO A 55 -11.98 -12.47 7.75
N LYS A 56 -12.70 -12.78 6.66
CA LYS A 56 -12.10 -13.10 5.35
C LYS A 56 -11.29 -11.93 4.73
N ASN A 57 -11.59 -10.70 5.15
CA ASN A 57 -10.97 -9.48 4.60
C ASN A 57 -9.81 -8.98 5.47
N TYR A 58 -9.52 -9.67 6.58
CA TYR A 58 -8.35 -9.34 7.39
C TYR A 58 -7.07 -9.78 6.69
N PRO A 59 -6.01 -8.97 6.79
CA PRO A 59 -4.72 -9.35 6.25
C PRO A 59 -4.19 -10.63 6.90
N LEU A 60 -3.47 -11.45 6.12
CA LEU A 60 -2.78 -12.64 6.61
C LEU A 60 -1.60 -12.26 7.51
N GLY A 61 -0.91 -11.18 7.18
CA GLY A 61 0.19 -10.64 7.94
C GLY A 61 -0.26 -9.53 8.89
N ARG A 62 0.21 -9.60 10.13
CA ARG A 62 -0.02 -8.55 11.13
C ARG A 62 1.32 -8.14 11.73
N PHE A 63 1.51 -6.85 11.92
CA PHE A 63 2.71 -6.37 12.61
C PHE A 63 2.62 -6.70 14.10
N PRO A 64 3.65 -7.36 14.69
CA PRO A 64 3.66 -7.68 16.11
C PRO A 64 3.87 -6.41 16.94
N GLY A 65 2.78 -5.77 17.29
CA GLY A 65 2.77 -4.55 18.09
C GLY A 65 2.39 -4.77 19.55
N ASN A 66 2.54 -3.75 20.35
CA ASN A 66 2.06 -3.76 21.72
C ASN A 66 0.51 -3.68 21.70
N THR A 67 -0.14 -4.60 22.40
CA THR A 67 -1.60 -4.69 22.50
C THR A 67 -2.26 -3.42 23.07
N LYS A 68 -1.49 -2.60 23.81
CA LYS A 68 -1.96 -1.29 24.29
C LYS A 68 -2.21 -0.27 23.16
N PHE A 69 -1.62 -0.52 22.01
CA PHE A 69 -1.72 0.34 20.83
C PHE A 69 -2.39 -0.40 19.66
N ALA A 70 -3.44 -1.14 19.96
CA ALA A 70 -4.24 -1.79 18.92
C ALA A 70 -4.77 -0.76 17.92
N LEU A 71 -4.96 -1.21 16.68
CA LEU A 71 -5.56 -0.36 15.66
C LEU A 71 -6.98 0.06 16.08
N SER A 72 -7.29 1.33 15.86
CA SER A 72 -8.67 1.79 15.97
C SER A 72 -9.54 1.19 14.86
N LEU A 73 -10.86 1.26 15.02
CA LEU A 73 -11.81 0.75 14.02
C LEU A 73 -11.49 1.28 12.60
N MET A 74 -11.30 2.59 12.46
CA MET A 74 -11.03 3.21 11.17
C MET A 74 -9.65 2.85 10.60
N GLN A 75 -8.65 2.63 11.46
CA GLN A 75 -7.36 2.11 11.03
C GLN A 75 -7.48 0.67 10.53
N GLN A 76 -8.26 -0.17 11.22
CA GLN A 76 -8.51 -1.54 10.77
C GLN A 76 -9.27 -1.57 9.43
N VAL A 77 -10.27 -0.72 9.25
CA VAL A 77 -10.97 -0.54 7.97
C VAL A 77 -9.96 -0.16 6.87
N ALA A 78 -9.09 0.82 7.14
CA ALA A 78 -8.09 1.25 6.16
C ALA A 78 -7.10 0.13 5.81
N VAL A 79 -6.69 -0.68 6.77
CA VAL A 79 -5.82 -1.85 6.55
C VAL A 79 -6.54 -2.89 5.69
N ASN A 80 -7.77 -3.28 6.03
CA ASN A 80 -8.53 -4.27 5.26
C ASN A 80 -8.76 -3.82 3.81
N LEU A 81 -9.12 -2.56 3.61
CA LEU A 81 -9.24 -1.98 2.27
C LEU A 81 -7.92 -2.01 1.49
N SER A 82 -6.80 -1.82 2.16
CA SER A 82 -5.47 -1.83 1.53
C SER A 82 -4.94 -3.24 1.27
N ALA A 83 -5.41 -4.23 2.02
CA ALA A 83 -4.97 -5.62 1.92
C ALA A 83 -5.61 -6.41 0.75
N GLY A 84 -6.49 -5.79 -0.02
CA GLY A 84 -7.11 -6.41 -1.20
C GLY A 84 -8.60 -6.73 -1.03
N TYR A 85 -9.32 -5.90 -0.28
CA TYR A 85 -10.78 -5.98 -0.20
C TYR A 85 -11.46 -5.86 -1.57
N ASP A 86 -10.89 -5.05 -2.43
CA ASP A 86 -11.33 -4.84 -3.81
C ASP A 86 -10.14 -4.61 -4.76
N ASP A 87 -10.40 -4.53 -6.05
CA ASP A 87 -9.40 -4.35 -7.11
C ASP A 87 -8.87 -2.90 -7.21
N THR A 88 -9.08 -2.07 -6.19
CA THR A 88 -8.62 -0.68 -6.22
C THR A 88 -7.11 -0.61 -6.05
N THR A 89 -6.43 -0.13 -7.07
CA THR A 89 -4.96 -0.03 -7.11
C THR A 89 -4.40 1.18 -6.36
N LYS A 90 -5.24 2.16 -6.02
CA LYS A 90 -4.84 3.40 -5.34
C LYS A 90 -5.75 3.72 -4.19
N ARG A 91 -5.15 4.04 -3.06
CA ARG A 91 -5.86 4.50 -1.87
C ARG A 91 -5.21 5.72 -1.27
N SER A 92 -6.02 6.61 -0.77
CA SER A 92 -5.58 7.77 -0.01
C SER A 92 -6.03 7.61 1.44
N VAL A 93 -5.09 7.78 2.36
CA VAL A 93 -5.36 7.79 3.80
C VAL A 93 -5.09 9.19 4.32
N ASN A 94 -6.14 9.89 4.68
CA ASN A 94 -6.05 11.23 5.27
C ASN A 94 -6.46 11.19 6.74
N GLY A 95 -5.88 12.07 7.52
CA GLY A 95 -6.20 12.22 8.95
C GLY A 95 -5.30 13.28 9.60
N PRO A 96 -5.73 13.87 10.71
CA PRO A 96 -4.93 14.82 11.47
C PRO A 96 -3.57 14.24 11.92
N PRO A 97 -2.59 15.07 12.26
CA PRO A 97 -1.38 14.61 12.94
C PRO A 97 -1.70 13.78 14.19
N GLY A 98 -0.92 12.75 14.45
CA GLY A 98 -1.11 11.90 15.65
C GLY A 98 -2.20 10.83 15.56
N THR A 99 -2.92 10.70 14.45
CA THR A 99 -3.99 9.70 14.28
C THR A 99 -3.49 8.29 13.92
N GLY A 100 -2.19 8.04 13.98
CA GLY A 100 -1.60 6.72 13.75
C GLY A 100 -1.58 6.28 12.29
N LYS A 101 -1.51 7.21 11.33
CA LYS A 101 -1.34 6.87 9.90
C LYS A 101 -0.11 5.99 9.64
N THR A 102 1.00 6.28 10.32
CA THR A 102 2.22 5.47 10.23
C THR A 102 2.03 4.08 10.84
N THR A 103 1.22 3.96 11.89
CA THR A 103 0.94 2.68 12.55
C THR A 103 0.25 1.70 11.62
N LEU A 104 -0.76 2.17 10.86
CA LEU A 104 -1.47 1.30 9.92
C LEU A 104 -0.57 0.81 8.77
N LEU A 105 0.45 1.60 8.37
CA LEU A 105 1.39 1.19 7.32
C LEU A 105 2.18 -0.06 7.72
N LYS A 106 2.48 -0.23 9.00
CA LYS A 106 3.19 -1.42 9.51
C LYS A 106 2.40 -2.70 9.27
N ASP A 107 1.08 -2.67 9.45
CA ASP A 107 0.21 -3.82 9.16
C ASP A 107 0.10 -4.08 7.64
N ILE A 108 0.06 -3.03 6.81
CA ILE A 108 0.08 -3.18 5.35
C ILE A 108 1.40 -3.81 4.90
N PHE A 109 2.54 -3.38 5.45
CA PHE A 109 3.85 -3.97 5.13
C PHE A 109 3.93 -5.43 5.58
N ALA A 110 3.43 -5.75 6.77
CA ALA A 110 3.38 -7.12 7.27
C ALA A 110 2.58 -8.03 6.32
N GLU A 111 1.44 -7.56 5.79
CA GLU A 111 0.65 -8.29 4.81
C GLU A 111 1.43 -8.55 3.52
N LEU A 112 2.08 -7.54 2.96
CA LEU A 112 2.86 -7.69 1.73
C LEU A 112 4.04 -8.65 1.92
N ILE A 113 4.73 -8.57 3.05
CA ILE A 113 5.85 -9.48 3.38
C ILE A 113 5.35 -10.92 3.53
N VAL A 114 4.22 -11.12 4.20
CA VAL A 114 3.64 -12.47 4.39
C VAL A 114 3.15 -13.04 3.05
N LYS A 115 2.53 -12.23 2.20
CA LYS A 115 2.15 -12.64 0.84
C LYS A 115 3.38 -13.05 0.03
N GLN A 116 4.43 -12.25 0.03
CA GLN A 116 5.67 -12.56 -0.66
C GLN A 116 6.29 -13.87 -0.14
N ALA A 117 6.36 -14.05 1.17
CA ALA A 117 6.88 -15.28 1.77
C ALA A 117 6.04 -16.51 1.38
N TYR A 118 4.72 -16.36 1.31
CA TYR A 118 3.82 -17.42 0.89
C TYR A 118 4.03 -17.80 -0.58
N ASP A 119 4.21 -16.82 -1.46
CA ASP A 119 4.47 -17.05 -2.88
C ASP A 119 5.83 -17.71 -3.11
N ILE A 120 6.86 -17.29 -2.36
CA ILE A 120 8.17 -17.94 -2.37
C ILE A 120 8.06 -19.40 -1.89
N ALA A 121 7.26 -19.66 -0.84
CA ALA A 121 7.09 -21.01 -0.30
C ALA A 121 6.40 -21.98 -1.28
N LYS A 122 5.63 -21.47 -2.22
CA LYS A 122 4.98 -22.28 -3.28
C LYS A 122 5.91 -22.66 -4.41
N LEU A 123 7.07 -22.03 -4.53
CA LEU A 123 8.03 -22.34 -5.59
C LEU A 123 8.57 -23.77 -5.42
N ARG A 124 8.53 -24.54 -6.51
CA ARG A 124 9.04 -25.92 -6.52
C ARG A 124 10.57 -25.95 -6.42
N ASP A 125 11.24 -25.00 -7.08
CA ASP A 125 12.68 -24.86 -7.10
C ASP A 125 13.12 -23.73 -6.17
N ARG A 126 14.02 -24.08 -5.25
CA ARG A 126 14.65 -23.08 -4.35
C ARG A 126 15.69 -22.22 -5.09
N SER A 127 16.13 -22.66 -6.27
CA SER A 127 17.08 -21.92 -7.12
C SER A 127 16.30 -21.15 -8.18
N ILE A 128 16.23 -19.85 -8.02
CA ILE A 128 15.63 -18.97 -9.02
C ILE A 128 16.68 -18.73 -10.10
N LYS A 129 16.45 -19.28 -11.29
CA LYS A 129 17.24 -18.95 -12.47
C LYS A 129 16.76 -17.62 -13.02
N GLY A 130 17.39 -16.53 -12.60
CA GLY A 130 17.16 -15.22 -13.18
C GLY A 130 17.88 -15.07 -14.51
N THR A 131 17.38 -14.22 -15.38
CA THR A 131 18.13 -13.70 -16.53
C THR A 131 19.26 -12.79 -16.03
N LYS A 132 20.45 -12.91 -16.61
CA LYS A 132 21.58 -12.03 -16.29
C LYS A 132 21.36 -10.68 -16.99
N GLU A 133 20.67 -9.78 -16.38
CA GLU A 133 20.64 -8.38 -16.81
C GLU A 133 21.33 -7.51 -15.76
N THR A 134 22.30 -6.74 -16.19
CA THR A 134 23.03 -5.79 -15.36
C THR A 134 22.23 -4.50 -15.32
N ILE A 135 21.46 -4.26 -14.26
CA ILE A 135 20.52 -3.12 -14.26
C ILE A 135 21.10 -1.86 -13.60
N TYR A 136 22.00 -1.94 -12.60
CA TYR A 136 22.39 -0.74 -11.86
C TYR A 136 23.84 -0.64 -11.35
N PHE A 137 24.65 -1.69 -11.37
CA PHE A 137 26.04 -1.64 -10.88
C PHE A 137 26.95 -2.46 -11.75
N ASP A 138 28.04 -1.88 -12.21
CA ASP A 138 29.03 -2.48 -13.14
C ASP A 138 29.67 -3.79 -12.68
N ASN A 139 29.51 -4.19 -11.42
CA ASN A 139 30.17 -5.37 -10.85
C ASN A 139 29.25 -6.34 -10.10
N ALA A 140 27.93 -6.17 -10.16
CA ALA A 140 26.99 -7.09 -9.52
C ALA A 140 26.25 -7.91 -10.58
N SER A 141 26.44 -9.24 -10.54
CA SER A 141 25.58 -10.17 -11.29
C SER A 141 24.19 -10.18 -10.65
N ASN A 142 23.35 -9.28 -11.05
CA ASN A 142 21.97 -9.24 -10.57
C ASN A 142 21.11 -10.20 -11.39
N GLY A 143 20.53 -11.20 -10.74
CA GLY A 143 19.49 -12.01 -11.35
C GLY A 143 18.16 -11.23 -11.36
N VAL A 144 17.42 -11.35 -12.46
CA VAL A 144 16.04 -10.86 -12.49
C VAL A 144 15.17 -11.86 -11.72
N LEU A 145 14.49 -11.39 -10.69
CA LEU A 145 13.55 -12.21 -9.95
C LEU A 145 12.25 -12.38 -10.74
N PRO A 146 11.62 -13.55 -10.69
CA PRO A 146 10.28 -13.72 -11.28
C PRO A 146 9.30 -12.69 -10.74
N GLU A 147 8.39 -12.22 -11.59
CA GLU A 147 7.38 -11.20 -11.26
C GLU A 147 6.57 -11.57 -10.01
N ILE A 148 6.19 -12.82 -9.86
CA ILE A 148 5.47 -13.33 -8.68
C ILE A 148 6.19 -13.04 -7.35
N ILE A 149 7.52 -12.93 -7.35
CA ILE A 149 8.30 -12.61 -6.14
C ILE A 149 8.39 -11.10 -5.94
N THR A 150 8.32 -10.32 -7.02
CA THR A 150 8.49 -8.86 -6.96
C THR A 150 7.18 -8.10 -6.85
N GLU A 151 6.03 -8.73 -7.07
CA GLU A 151 4.70 -8.14 -7.00
C GLU A 151 4.39 -7.44 -5.67
N ASN A 152 4.90 -7.98 -4.57
CA ASN A 152 4.67 -7.46 -3.22
C ASN A 152 5.82 -6.57 -2.71
N ASN A 153 6.65 -6.05 -3.59
CA ASN A 153 7.72 -5.13 -3.20
C ASN A 153 7.16 -3.83 -2.65
N ILE A 154 7.86 -3.29 -1.64
CA ILE A 154 7.46 -2.09 -0.94
C ILE A 154 8.46 -0.98 -1.25
N VAL A 155 7.98 0.14 -1.77
CA VAL A 155 8.74 1.37 -1.93
C VAL A 155 8.08 2.47 -1.11
N VAL A 156 8.80 3.04 -0.17
CA VAL A 156 8.33 4.15 0.66
C VAL A 156 9.03 5.42 0.22
N ALA A 157 8.26 6.38 -0.27
CA ALA A 157 8.75 7.72 -0.59
C ALA A 157 8.18 8.73 0.40
N CYS A 158 9.03 9.54 1.00
CA CYS A 158 8.64 10.56 1.95
C CYS A 158 9.50 11.81 1.81
N SER A 159 8.89 12.97 1.98
CA SER A 159 9.59 14.26 1.99
C SER A 159 10.28 14.59 3.33
N ASN A 160 10.01 13.80 4.38
CA ASN A 160 10.56 14.01 5.72
C ASN A 160 11.24 12.75 6.23
N ASN A 161 12.56 12.82 6.42
CA ASN A 161 13.37 11.70 6.91
C ASN A 161 12.92 11.17 8.29
N GLY A 162 12.43 12.04 9.18
CA GLY A 162 11.91 11.63 10.48
C GLY A 162 10.65 10.75 10.38
N ALA A 163 9.86 10.90 9.33
CA ALA A 163 8.69 10.05 9.12
C ALA A 163 9.10 8.63 8.67
N VAL A 164 10.17 8.52 7.89
CA VAL A 164 10.71 7.21 7.47
C VAL A 164 11.28 6.45 8.67
N GLN A 165 12.02 7.11 9.55
CA GLN A 165 12.59 6.50 10.76
C GLN A 165 11.55 5.91 11.71
N ASN A 166 10.33 6.39 11.68
CA ASN A 166 9.23 5.83 12.49
C ASN A 166 8.58 4.58 11.89
N ILE A 167 8.93 4.23 10.66
CA ILE A 167 8.36 3.06 9.94
C ILE A 167 9.28 1.83 10.10
N VAL A 168 10.57 2.07 10.27
CA VAL A 168 11.62 1.03 10.38
C VAL A 168 11.76 0.49 11.83
#